data_59fe17fd3620c921538b3a51531ffe9c
#
_entry.id   59fe17fd3620c921538b3a51531ffe9c
#
_cell.length_a   1.000
_cell.length_b   1.000
_cell.length_c   1.000
_cell.angle_alpha   90.00
_cell.angle_beta   90.00
_cell.angle_gamma   90.00
#
_symmetry.space_group_name_H-M   'P 1'
#
loop_
_entity.id
_entity.type
_entity.pdbx_description
1 polymer ?
#
loop_
_entity_poly.entity_id
_entity_poly.type
_entity_poly.pdbx_seq_one_letter_code
_entity_poly.pdbx_strand_id
1 'polypeptide(L)'
;MTDIHRKLTGLCDGFNAHDLDQIMGFFAEDCVLQMPRGSQPWGTRFEGKQAVRQGLASRFEGLPDVHYGNGDHFVDADRQTGISKWVLTGTSKGGQRLEVWGCDFYTFRDGLVTCKDAYWKIVEGG
;
A
#
# COMPACT_ATOMS: atom_id res chain seq x y z
N MET A 1 19.85 6.38 7.63
CA MET A 1 18.61 5.80 7.07
C MET A 1 18.60 4.31 7.36
N THR A 2 17.56 3.81 7.98
CA THR A 2 17.42 2.40 8.30
C THR A 2 17.11 1.58 7.04
N ASP A 3 17.31 0.27 7.14
CA ASP A 3 16.96 -0.65 6.06
C ASP A 3 15.46 -0.63 5.76
N ILE A 4 14.62 -0.61 6.81
CA ILE A 4 13.17 -0.52 6.64
C ILE A 4 12.79 0.80 5.96
N HIS A 5 13.42 1.91 6.32
CA HIS A 5 13.14 3.19 5.68
C HIS A 5 13.41 3.13 4.17
N ARG A 6 14.54 2.53 3.77
CA ARG A 6 14.86 2.36 2.35
C ARG A 6 13.82 1.51 1.63
N LYS A 7 13.32 0.46 2.29
CA LYS A 7 12.28 -0.40 1.72
C LYS A 7 10.95 0.33 1.56
N LEU A 8 10.57 1.15 2.53
CA LEU A 8 9.37 1.97 2.42
C LEU A 8 9.46 2.93 1.24
N THR A 9 10.62 3.56 1.06
CA THR A 9 10.87 4.43 -0.09
C THR A 9 10.78 3.64 -1.40
N GLY A 10 11.41 2.47 -1.46
CA GLY A 10 11.36 1.60 -2.64
C GLY A 10 9.97 1.12 -2.98
N LEU A 11 9.16 0.79 -1.96
CA LEU A 11 7.77 0.42 -2.15
C LEU A 11 6.97 1.58 -2.75
N CYS A 12 7.12 2.78 -2.19
CA CYS A 12 6.44 3.97 -2.70
C CYS A 12 6.82 4.25 -4.16
N ASP A 13 8.10 4.14 -4.47
CA ASP A 13 8.59 4.30 -5.84
C ASP A 13 7.97 3.26 -6.77
N GLY A 14 7.87 2.00 -6.33
CA GLY A 14 7.24 0.94 -7.09
C GLY A 14 5.77 1.19 -7.36
N PHE A 15 5.04 1.65 -6.35
CA PHE A 15 3.63 2.01 -6.52
C PHE A 15 3.46 3.16 -7.51
N ASN A 16 4.30 4.18 -7.44
CA ASN A 16 4.22 5.32 -8.36
C ASN A 16 4.65 4.96 -9.78
N ALA A 17 5.53 3.98 -9.93
CA ALA A 17 5.90 3.44 -11.23
C ALA A 17 4.87 2.43 -11.78
N HIS A 18 3.87 2.05 -10.97
CA HIS A 18 2.91 0.99 -11.30
C HIS A 18 3.61 -0.32 -11.68
N ASP A 19 4.71 -0.63 -10.97
CA ASP A 19 5.56 -1.78 -11.28
C ASP A 19 5.33 -2.88 -10.24
N LEU A 20 4.41 -3.80 -10.56
CA LEU A 20 4.06 -4.89 -9.65
C LEU A 20 5.25 -5.81 -9.35
N ASP A 21 6.12 -6.05 -10.31
CA ASP A 21 7.28 -6.91 -10.07
C ASP A 21 8.23 -6.28 -9.04
N GLN A 22 8.47 -4.98 -9.17
CA GLN A 22 9.28 -4.24 -8.19
C GLN A 22 8.63 -4.27 -6.82
N ILE A 23 7.32 -4.01 -6.75
CA ILE A 23 6.58 -4.00 -5.48
C ILE A 23 6.67 -5.38 -4.81
N MET A 24 6.34 -6.44 -5.55
CA MET A 24 6.26 -7.79 -4.99
C MET A 24 7.61 -8.35 -4.56
N GLY A 25 8.71 -7.79 -5.08
CA GLY A 25 10.05 -8.15 -4.61
C GLY A 25 10.29 -7.85 -3.13
N PHE A 26 9.50 -6.95 -2.54
CA PHE A 26 9.62 -6.61 -1.12
C PHE A 26 8.79 -7.52 -0.20
N PHE A 27 7.94 -8.39 -0.74
CA PHE A 27 6.96 -9.15 0.03
C PHE A 27 7.38 -10.59 0.28
N ALA A 28 7.06 -11.10 1.48
CA ALA A 28 7.24 -12.51 1.83
C ALA A 28 6.21 -13.40 1.10
N GLU A 29 6.52 -14.68 0.97
CA GLU A 29 5.59 -15.63 0.32
C GLU A 29 4.26 -15.74 1.05
N ASP A 30 4.28 -15.65 2.38
CA ASP A 30 3.09 -15.76 3.24
C ASP A 30 2.51 -14.39 3.61
N CYS A 31 2.74 -13.37 2.82
CA CYS A 31 2.29 -12.02 3.10
C CYS A 31 0.77 -11.88 3.07
N VAL A 32 0.29 -10.81 3.70
CA VAL A 32 -1.12 -10.46 3.77
C VAL A 32 -1.29 -9.01 3.36
N LEU A 33 -2.34 -8.74 2.61
CA LEU A 33 -2.79 -7.39 2.26
C LEU A 33 -4.17 -7.18 2.87
N GLN A 34 -4.34 -6.10 3.62
CA GLN A 34 -5.66 -5.67 4.10
C GLN A 34 -5.99 -4.34 3.44
N MET A 35 -7.06 -4.33 2.67
CA MET A 35 -7.50 -3.16 1.92
C MET A 35 -8.17 -2.15 2.84
N PRO A 36 -8.23 -0.87 2.46
CA PRO A 36 -8.82 0.17 3.32
C PRO A 36 -10.36 0.09 3.40
N ARG A 37 -10.95 -0.84 2.68
CA ARG A 37 -12.41 -1.06 2.70
C ARG A 37 -12.70 -2.54 2.49
N GLY A 38 -13.91 -2.93 2.80
CA GLY A 38 -14.40 -4.29 2.62
C GLY A 38 -15.56 -4.55 3.56
N SER A 39 -16.03 -5.78 3.55
CA SER A 39 -17.18 -6.19 4.38
C SER A 39 -16.80 -6.52 5.83
N GLN A 40 -15.50 -6.61 6.11
CA GLN A 40 -14.99 -6.94 7.45
C GLN A 40 -14.35 -5.70 8.10
N PRO A 41 -14.22 -5.68 9.45
CA PRO A 41 -13.59 -4.54 10.13
C PRO A 41 -12.16 -4.24 9.68
N TRP A 42 -11.44 -5.26 9.20
CA TRP A 42 -10.07 -5.12 8.69
C TRP A 42 -10.00 -4.90 7.18
N GLY A 43 -11.15 -4.70 6.53
CA GLY A 43 -11.23 -4.55 5.08
C GLY A 43 -11.19 -5.89 4.35
N THR A 44 -11.06 -5.85 3.03
CA THR A 44 -10.85 -7.07 2.24
C THR A 44 -9.43 -7.55 2.44
N ARG A 45 -9.27 -8.84 2.75
CA ARG A 45 -7.97 -9.45 3.02
C ARG A 45 -7.57 -10.39 1.90
N PHE A 46 -6.34 -10.27 1.44
CA PHE A 46 -5.70 -11.17 0.49
C PHE A 46 -4.55 -11.87 1.20
N GLU A 47 -4.45 -13.19 1.06
CA GLU A 47 -3.43 -13.98 1.75
C GLU A 47 -2.57 -14.72 0.74
N GLY A 48 -1.24 -14.63 0.92
CA GLY A 48 -0.24 -15.21 0.04
C GLY A 48 0.17 -14.26 -1.07
N LYS A 49 1.41 -14.45 -1.54
CA LYS A 49 2.05 -13.49 -2.46
C LYS A 49 1.28 -13.32 -3.76
N GLN A 50 0.74 -14.42 -4.32
CA GLN A 50 -0.01 -14.34 -5.57
C GLN A 50 -1.32 -13.58 -5.40
N ALA A 51 -2.07 -13.86 -4.33
CA ALA A 51 -3.33 -13.16 -4.05
C ALA A 51 -3.08 -11.69 -3.75
N VAL A 52 -2.03 -11.37 -2.99
CA VAL A 52 -1.65 -10.00 -2.70
C VAL A 52 -1.32 -9.24 -3.99
N ARG A 53 -0.58 -9.86 -4.91
CA ARG A 53 -0.28 -9.26 -6.22
C ARG A 53 -1.56 -8.91 -6.96
N GLN A 54 -2.54 -9.82 -6.97
CA GLN A 54 -3.83 -9.56 -7.63
C GLN A 54 -4.59 -8.41 -6.96
N GLY A 55 -4.57 -8.36 -5.63
CA GLY A 55 -5.20 -7.26 -4.89
C GLY A 55 -4.57 -5.91 -5.21
N LEU A 56 -3.25 -5.85 -5.29
CA LEU A 56 -2.55 -4.61 -5.66
C LEU A 56 -2.80 -4.25 -7.12
N ALA A 57 -2.85 -5.23 -8.02
CA ALA A 57 -3.16 -4.99 -9.44
C ALA A 57 -4.53 -4.34 -9.61
N SER A 58 -5.50 -4.71 -8.78
CA SER A 58 -6.85 -4.12 -8.85
C SER A 58 -6.84 -2.62 -8.57
N ARG A 59 -5.89 -2.13 -7.77
CA ARG A 59 -5.71 -0.68 -7.53
C ARG A 59 -5.37 0.05 -8.81
N PHE A 60 -4.45 -0.50 -9.60
CA PHE A 60 -4.03 0.10 -10.86
C PHE A 60 -5.11 0.00 -11.93
N GLU A 61 -5.95 -1.04 -11.88
CA GLU A 61 -7.09 -1.15 -12.77
C GLU A 61 -8.18 -0.14 -12.42
N GLY A 62 -8.48 0.02 -11.13
CA GLY A 62 -9.52 0.94 -10.67
C GLY A 62 -9.14 2.41 -10.79
N LEU A 63 -7.85 2.72 -10.61
CA LEU A 63 -7.30 4.08 -10.70
C LEU A 63 -6.06 4.03 -11.59
N PRO A 64 -6.22 4.05 -12.93
CA PRO A 64 -5.08 3.88 -13.83
C PRO A 64 -3.98 4.92 -13.71
N ASP A 65 -4.31 6.11 -13.19
CA ASP A 65 -3.36 7.21 -12.97
C ASP A 65 -3.03 7.41 -11.48
N VAL A 66 -3.22 6.40 -10.66
CA VAL A 66 -2.99 6.54 -9.21
C VAL A 66 -1.56 6.98 -8.91
N HIS A 67 -1.44 7.95 -8.00
CA HIS A 67 -0.17 8.48 -7.53
C HIS A 67 -0.22 8.66 -6.02
N TYR A 68 0.85 8.27 -5.34
CA TYR A 68 1.03 8.44 -3.90
C TYR A 68 2.04 9.56 -3.69
N GLY A 69 1.54 10.75 -3.34
CA GLY A 69 2.35 11.94 -3.15
C GLY A 69 2.64 12.24 -1.69
N ASN A 70 3.59 13.14 -1.47
CA ASN A 70 3.95 13.65 -0.14
C ASN A 70 4.34 12.53 0.83
N GLY A 71 5.06 11.51 0.34
CA GLY A 71 5.46 10.36 1.13
C GLY A 71 6.25 10.75 2.37
N ASP A 72 5.81 10.24 3.52
CA ASP A 72 6.46 10.47 4.81
C ASP A 72 6.50 9.14 5.54
N HIS A 73 7.71 8.69 5.92
CA HIS A 73 7.93 7.34 6.42
C HIS A 73 8.37 7.36 7.88
N PHE A 74 7.76 6.48 8.67
CA PHE A 74 8.05 6.31 10.08
C PHE A 74 8.47 4.86 10.32
N VAL A 75 9.52 4.65 11.11
CA VAL A 75 10.07 3.31 11.33
C VAL A 75 10.19 3.02 12.82
N ASP A 76 9.71 1.84 13.22
CA ASP A 76 9.99 1.26 14.53
C ASP A 76 10.80 -0.02 14.28
N ALA A 77 12.13 0.08 14.38
CA ALA A 77 13.02 -1.02 14.09
C ALA A 77 12.87 -2.18 15.09
N ASP A 78 12.58 -1.87 16.35
CA ASP A 78 12.42 -2.90 17.38
C ASP A 78 11.23 -3.81 17.08
N ARG A 79 10.15 -3.24 16.56
CA ARG A 79 8.95 -3.98 16.19
C ARG A 79 8.96 -4.45 14.74
N GLN A 80 10.02 -4.17 13.99
CA GLN A 80 10.10 -4.48 12.57
C GLN A 80 8.87 -3.95 11.82
N THR A 81 8.56 -2.68 12.03
CA THR A 81 7.34 -2.04 11.54
C THR A 81 7.68 -0.73 10.86
N GLY A 82 6.94 -0.40 9.82
CA GLY A 82 7.06 0.88 9.14
C GLY A 82 5.70 1.40 8.70
N ILE A 83 5.58 2.73 8.68
CA ILE A 83 4.37 3.40 8.21
C ILE A 83 4.75 4.36 7.10
N SER A 84 4.04 4.29 5.99
CA SER A 84 4.15 5.27 4.91
C SER A 84 2.87 6.07 4.86
N LYS A 85 2.98 7.36 5.15
CA LYS A 85 1.86 8.30 5.06
C LYS A 85 1.93 9.02 3.71
N TRP A 86 0.80 9.18 3.05
CA TRP A 86 0.79 9.74 1.69
C TRP A 86 -0.55 10.40 1.38
N VAL A 87 -0.55 11.14 0.28
CA VAL A 87 -1.77 11.66 -0.35
C VAL A 87 -1.96 10.90 -1.66
N LEU A 88 -3.04 10.13 -1.74
CA LEU A 88 -3.38 9.40 -2.96
C LEU A 88 -4.21 10.31 -3.86
N THR A 89 -3.83 10.38 -5.13
CA THR A 89 -4.62 11.04 -6.16
C THR A 89 -4.84 10.07 -7.30
N GLY A 90 -5.95 10.23 -8.00
CA GLY A 90 -6.26 9.38 -9.13
C GLY A 90 -7.62 9.70 -9.71
N THR A 91 -7.89 9.12 -10.88
CA THR A 91 -9.16 9.27 -11.56
C THR A 91 -9.74 7.89 -11.82
N SER A 92 -10.97 7.66 -11.36
CA SER A 92 -11.65 6.39 -11.57
C SER A 92 -12.02 6.22 -13.05
N LYS A 93 -12.37 4.98 -13.44
CA LYS A 93 -12.81 4.69 -14.80
C LYS A 93 -14.06 5.49 -15.19
N GLY A 94 -14.89 5.86 -14.21
CA GLY A 94 -16.05 6.71 -14.43
C GLY A 94 -15.73 8.19 -14.52
N GLY A 95 -14.44 8.58 -14.44
CA GLY A 95 -14.02 9.97 -14.54
C GLY A 95 -14.06 10.75 -13.24
N GLN A 96 -14.31 10.09 -12.12
CA GLN A 96 -14.35 10.75 -10.82
C GLN A 96 -12.93 10.96 -10.28
N ARG A 97 -12.60 12.20 -9.94
CA ARG A 97 -11.30 12.53 -9.34
C ARG A 97 -11.30 12.22 -7.86
N LEU A 98 -10.27 11.49 -7.41
CA LEU A 98 -10.05 11.20 -6.01
C LEU A 98 -8.83 11.96 -5.49
N GLU A 99 -8.96 12.45 -4.26
CA GLU A 99 -7.83 12.90 -3.46
C GLU A 99 -8.09 12.44 -2.03
N VAL A 100 -7.25 11.55 -1.51
CA VAL A 100 -7.47 10.90 -0.22
C VAL A 100 -6.17 10.86 0.55
N TRP A 101 -6.20 11.24 1.82
CA TRP A 101 -5.07 11.07 2.73
C TRP A 101 -5.16 9.70 3.37
N GLY A 102 -4.04 9.02 3.48
CA GLY A 102 -4.00 7.72 4.10
C GLY A 102 -2.60 7.29 4.47
N CYS A 103 -2.50 6.05 4.89
CA CYS A 103 -1.22 5.45 5.21
C CYS A 103 -1.28 3.94 5.03
N ASP A 104 -0.09 3.37 4.85
CA ASP A 104 0.13 1.93 4.87
C ASP A 104 0.92 1.57 6.11
N PHE A 105 0.41 0.63 6.87
CA PHE A 105 1.10 0.08 8.03
C PHE A 105 1.72 -1.25 7.61
N TYR A 106 3.06 -1.31 7.61
CA TYR A 106 3.80 -2.49 7.17
C TYR A 106 4.43 -3.21 8.34
N THR A 107 4.35 -4.54 8.37
CA THR A 107 5.16 -5.38 9.25
C THR A 107 6.14 -6.18 8.42
N PHE A 108 7.35 -6.40 8.97
CA PHE A 108 8.45 -7.06 8.28
C PHE A 108 8.92 -8.28 9.07
N ARG A 109 9.40 -9.28 8.37
CA ARG A 109 10.11 -10.43 8.92
C ARG A 109 11.25 -10.77 7.98
N ASP A 110 12.47 -10.86 8.52
CA ASP A 110 13.67 -11.15 7.73
C ASP A 110 13.83 -10.22 6.52
N GLY A 111 13.47 -8.95 6.72
CA GLY A 111 13.59 -7.94 5.69
C GLY A 111 12.49 -7.92 4.64
N LEU A 112 11.48 -8.78 4.75
CA LEU A 112 10.38 -8.85 3.81
C LEU A 112 9.06 -8.47 4.47
N VAL A 113 8.17 -7.86 3.70
CA VAL A 113 6.84 -7.45 4.18
C VAL A 113 5.97 -8.70 4.41
N THR A 114 5.46 -8.84 5.63
CA THR A 114 4.50 -9.89 5.97
C THR A 114 3.07 -9.39 5.98
N CYS A 115 2.86 -8.09 6.19
CA CYS A 115 1.53 -7.50 6.13
C CYS A 115 1.61 -6.06 5.65
N LYS A 116 0.74 -5.72 4.72
CA LYS A 116 0.45 -4.35 4.30
C LYS A 116 -0.98 -4.05 4.70
N ASP A 117 -1.17 -3.16 5.66
CA ASP A 117 -2.47 -2.80 6.18
C ASP A 117 -2.75 -1.34 5.81
N ALA A 118 -3.68 -1.13 4.89
CA ALA A 118 -3.95 0.19 4.32
C ALA A 118 -5.10 0.87 5.03
N TYR A 119 -4.92 2.15 5.34
CA TYR A 119 -5.92 3.00 5.96
C TYR A 119 -6.12 4.25 5.12
N TRP A 120 -7.35 4.57 4.84
CA TRP A 120 -7.72 5.78 4.09
C TRP A 120 -8.66 6.63 4.92
N LYS A 121 -8.51 7.95 4.79
CA LYS A 121 -9.58 8.82 5.26
C LYS A 121 -10.81 8.63 4.38
N ILE A 122 -11.98 8.74 4.99
CA ILE A 122 -13.25 8.74 4.26
C ILE A 122 -13.54 10.17 3.84
N VAL A 123 -13.65 10.40 2.53
CA VAL A 123 -14.00 11.70 1.99
C VAL A 123 -15.48 11.66 1.64
N GLU A 124 -16.29 12.38 2.42
CA GLU A 124 -17.70 12.47 2.15
C GLU A 124 -17.91 13.62 1.16
N GLY A 125 -18.40 13.27 0.00
CA GLY A 125 -18.59 14.22 -1.06
C GLY A 125 -20.00 14.70 -1.17
N GLY A 126 -20.14 15.96 -1.51
CA GLY A 126 -21.41 16.46 -1.96
C GLY A 126 -21.59 16.25 -3.45
#